data_db267854d618b01fd078322f87585b13
#
_entry.id   db267854d618b01fd078322f87585b13
#
_cell.length_a   1.000
_cell.length_b   1.000
_cell.length_c   1.000
_cell.angle_alpha   90.00
_cell.angle_beta   90.00
_cell.angle_gamma   90.00
#
_symmetry.space_group_name_H-M   'P 1'
#
loop_
_entity.id
_entity.type
_entity.pdbx_description
1 polymer ?
#
loop_
_entity_poly.entity_id
_entity_poly.type
_entity_poly.pdbx_seq_one_letter_code
_entity_poly.pdbx_strand_id
1 'polypeptide(L)'
;MIETLQTLLFILLNGLVSGGVLFLIAAGLTLIFGVCRVVNFAHGSLAMLGAFTTYALVQVVPYPVAILGAVALVALLGAGVERVIIRPLYAAPDLLQLLATFGLVLILQDVALAVWGPEDLIGPRWPGLSGSVTLLGRRYPLYNLFLIGMAALVALGLHGLMTRSRFGILIRAATLDAPMLGALGVREDLLRTGVFALGAGLAALGGALLLPRDTATLTMDLTLVVDAFVVVVVGGLGSIGGAFRAALLIGLVQSAALVIWPKSSLVLPFLIMALTLWLRPQGLGGKPPPPPGPPPLADRAPPLRPWPQALKTGLVALVTLLTAAPFWLVLLPGDWRAYGLLLLTESLSLGLFALSLHWLIGMGGLLTFGQAAFFGLGAYGVALSLPPLRMGLPEEAALLAALLAGAGIGGLGGLMVGALATRLSGVSLAMVSLAVAQGIWSLAIQAKGLTGGDDGILGLSPRGFFADRGHFYLLALALTLAVALWVRRQSFAPGGAFLRAMRDHPGRAAAAGLSLTGLKLRAFLLAGALAGLAGGLTVLTRGTAFPQLAALGQSVDGLVMLVLGGQFSLLGAFGGAALFHTLHSELIRATPYWRAILGAALLALIGARLVWARREAR
;
A
#
# COMPACT_ATOMS: atom_id res chain seq x y z
N MET A 1 33.54 -30.20 -0.37
CA MET A 1 32.66 -30.59 -1.50
C MET A 1 31.30 -31.10 -1.03
N ILE A 2 31.22 -32.08 -0.09
CA ILE A 2 29.91 -32.57 0.43
C ILE A 2 29.12 -31.49 1.16
N GLU A 3 29.73 -30.70 2.03
CA GLU A 3 29.07 -29.60 2.73
C GLU A 3 28.53 -28.50 1.80
N THR A 4 29.29 -28.17 0.75
CA THR A 4 28.85 -27.20 -0.27
C THR A 4 27.65 -27.73 -1.03
N LEU A 5 27.66 -29.03 -1.41
CA LEU A 5 26.52 -29.66 -2.08
C LEU A 5 25.29 -29.74 -1.20
N GLN A 6 25.45 -30.04 0.10
CA GLN A 6 24.39 -30.00 1.10
C GLN A 6 23.78 -28.61 1.19
N THR A 7 24.60 -27.56 1.33
CA THR A 7 24.15 -26.18 1.42
C THR A 7 23.38 -25.75 0.17
N LEU A 8 23.88 -26.07 -1.02
CA LEU A 8 23.19 -25.78 -2.28
C LEU A 8 21.84 -26.50 -2.38
N LEU A 9 21.78 -27.79 -1.98
CA LEU A 9 20.52 -28.53 -1.96
C LEU A 9 19.50 -27.91 -1.01
N PHE A 10 19.93 -27.46 0.18
CA PHE A 10 19.04 -26.81 1.15
C PHE A 10 18.58 -25.44 0.66
N ILE A 11 19.44 -24.65 0.03
CA ILE A 11 19.05 -23.38 -0.62
C ILE A 11 17.98 -23.65 -1.68
N LEU A 12 18.18 -24.67 -2.53
CA LEU A 12 17.24 -25.03 -3.58
C LEU A 12 15.89 -25.46 -3.00
N LEU A 13 15.89 -26.39 -2.04
CA LEU A 13 14.67 -26.92 -1.43
C LEU A 13 13.90 -25.81 -0.68
N ASN A 14 14.57 -25.01 0.16
CA ASN A 14 13.93 -23.92 0.87
C ASN A 14 13.42 -22.84 -0.10
N GLY A 15 14.16 -22.56 -1.17
CA GLY A 15 13.74 -21.65 -2.22
C GLY A 15 12.49 -22.13 -2.96
N LEU A 16 12.41 -23.45 -3.25
CA LEU A 16 11.22 -24.07 -3.86
C LEU A 16 10.01 -24.03 -2.91
N VAL A 17 10.21 -24.25 -1.60
CA VAL A 17 9.13 -24.12 -0.60
C VAL A 17 8.61 -22.69 -0.55
N SER A 18 9.50 -21.72 -0.34
CA SER A 18 9.11 -20.30 -0.23
C SER A 18 8.48 -19.81 -1.54
N GLY A 19 9.09 -20.13 -2.70
CA GLY A 19 8.54 -19.82 -4.00
C GLY A 19 7.20 -20.49 -4.26
N GLY A 20 7.03 -21.74 -3.81
CA GLY A 20 5.77 -22.49 -3.92
C GLY A 20 4.64 -21.82 -3.14
N VAL A 21 4.88 -21.44 -1.88
CA VAL A 21 3.91 -20.74 -1.04
C VAL A 21 3.56 -19.37 -1.62
N LEU A 22 4.57 -18.59 -2.04
CA LEU A 22 4.36 -17.31 -2.71
C LEU A 22 3.51 -17.45 -3.97
N PHE A 23 3.75 -18.51 -4.75
CA PHE A 23 2.94 -18.79 -5.94
C PHE A 23 1.49 -19.10 -5.59
N LEU A 24 1.22 -19.93 -4.57
CA LEU A 24 -0.15 -20.28 -4.19
C LEU A 24 -0.99 -19.05 -3.92
N ILE A 25 -0.46 -18.10 -3.15
CA ILE A 25 -1.16 -16.84 -2.84
C ILE A 25 -1.25 -15.96 -4.10
N ALA A 26 -0.13 -15.75 -4.80
CA ALA A 26 -0.06 -14.86 -5.95
C ALA A 26 -0.86 -15.35 -7.16
N ALA A 27 -1.07 -16.66 -7.32
CA ALA A 27 -1.84 -17.24 -8.41
C ALA A 27 -3.30 -16.75 -8.41
N GLY A 28 -3.92 -16.68 -7.23
CA GLY A 28 -5.27 -16.15 -7.07
C GLY A 28 -5.36 -14.68 -7.45
N LEU A 29 -4.41 -13.85 -6.99
CA LEU A 29 -4.33 -12.43 -7.32
C LEU A 29 -4.10 -12.21 -8.82
N THR A 30 -3.23 -13.03 -9.43
CA THR A 30 -2.95 -13.01 -10.88
C THR A 30 -4.21 -13.26 -11.70
N LEU A 31 -5.04 -14.23 -11.28
CA LEU A 31 -6.31 -14.54 -11.94
C LEU A 31 -7.32 -13.40 -11.82
N ILE A 32 -7.49 -12.87 -10.61
CA ILE A 32 -8.42 -11.75 -10.35
C ILE A 32 -8.00 -10.54 -11.18
N PHE A 33 -6.73 -10.16 -11.13
CA PHE A 33 -6.24 -9.00 -11.87
C PHE A 33 -6.36 -9.21 -13.39
N GLY A 34 -6.06 -10.41 -13.89
CA GLY A 34 -6.10 -10.72 -15.31
C GLY A 34 -7.47 -10.51 -15.95
N VAL A 35 -8.56 -10.81 -15.24
CA VAL A 35 -9.93 -10.74 -15.74
C VAL A 35 -10.67 -9.49 -15.28
N CYS A 36 -10.62 -9.23 -13.96
CA CYS A 36 -11.36 -8.12 -13.35
C CYS A 36 -10.63 -6.79 -13.47
N ARG A 37 -9.32 -6.80 -13.75
CA ARG A 37 -8.42 -5.63 -13.80
C ARG A 37 -8.45 -4.79 -12.52
N VAL A 38 -8.84 -5.38 -11.40
CA VAL A 38 -8.90 -4.75 -10.09
C VAL A 38 -7.68 -5.16 -9.28
N VAL A 39 -6.97 -4.20 -8.73
CA VAL A 39 -5.92 -4.44 -7.75
C VAL A 39 -6.59 -4.68 -6.40
N ASN A 40 -6.58 -5.92 -5.94
CA ASN A 40 -7.31 -6.33 -4.73
C ASN A 40 -6.37 -6.42 -3.52
N PHE A 41 -6.36 -5.39 -2.67
CA PHE A 41 -5.61 -5.43 -1.41
C PHE A 41 -6.18 -6.42 -0.40
N ALA A 42 -7.48 -6.69 -0.43
CA ALA A 42 -8.11 -7.67 0.45
C ALA A 42 -7.70 -9.13 0.16
N HIS A 43 -6.87 -9.35 -0.88
CA HIS A 43 -6.39 -10.70 -1.21
C HIS A 43 -5.56 -11.32 -0.08
N GLY A 44 -4.74 -10.51 0.61
CA GLY A 44 -4.02 -10.93 1.81
C GLY A 44 -4.94 -11.28 2.97
N SER A 45 -6.01 -10.49 3.18
CA SER A 45 -7.01 -10.78 4.22
C SER A 45 -7.79 -12.06 3.91
N LEU A 46 -8.03 -12.38 2.63
CA LEU A 46 -8.62 -13.67 2.24
C LEU A 46 -7.67 -14.84 2.54
N ALA A 47 -6.36 -14.67 2.34
CA ALA A 47 -5.37 -15.67 2.73
C ALA A 47 -5.31 -15.82 4.27
N MET A 48 -5.31 -14.70 5.00
CA MET A 48 -5.39 -14.68 6.46
C MET A 48 -6.62 -15.45 6.96
N LEU A 49 -7.81 -15.15 6.43
CA LEU A 49 -9.04 -15.88 6.77
C LEU A 49 -8.94 -17.37 6.46
N GLY A 50 -8.24 -17.76 5.38
CA GLY A 50 -7.93 -19.16 5.08
C GLY A 50 -7.15 -19.84 6.22
N ALA A 51 -6.13 -19.18 6.77
CA ALA A 51 -5.36 -19.68 7.91
C ALA A 51 -6.23 -19.77 9.19
N PHE A 52 -6.91 -18.69 9.56
CA PHE A 52 -7.76 -18.64 10.76
C PHE A 52 -8.92 -19.66 10.71
N THR A 53 -9.60 -19.77 9.56
CA THR A 53 -10.69 -20.74 9.39
C THR A 53 -10.16 -22.18 9.44
N THR A 54 -8.99 -22.45 8.83
CA THR A 54 -8.36 -23.77 8.91
C THR A 54 -8.00 -24.10 10.35
N TYR A 55 -7.45 -23.16 11.12
CA TYR A 55 -7.17 -23.34 12.54
C TYR A 55 -8.42 -23.76 13.33
N ALA A 56 -9.55 -23.07 13.11
CA ALA A 56 -10.81 -23.41 13.78
C ALA A 56 -11.33 -24.80 13.38
N LEU A 57 -11.29 -25.12 12.09
CA LEU A 57 -11.83 -26.38 11.57
C LEU A 57 -10.96 -27.59 11.97
N VAL A 58 -9.66 -27.46 12.05
CA VAL A 58 -8.76 -28.58 12.37
C VAL A 58 -8.96 -29.09 13.79
N GLN A 59 -9.60 -28.31 14.66
CA GLN A 59 -10.00 -28.75 16.00
C GLN A 59 -11.14 -29.77 16.00
N VAL A 60 -11.92 -29.82 14.90
CA VAL A 60 -13.15 -30.63 14.82
C VAL A 60 -13.04 -31.70 13.74
N VAL A 61 -12.34 -31.42 12.63
CA VAL A 61 -12.26 -32.31 11.46
C VAL A 61 -10.79 -32.56 11.05
N PRO A 62 -10.50 -33.66 10.33
CA PRO A 62 -9.15 -33.94 9.84
C PRO A 62 -8.62 -32.82 8.92
N TYR A 63 -7.30 -32.62 8.93
CA TYR A 63 -6.59 -31.55 8.22
C TYR A 63 -7.02 -31.35 6.75
N PRO A 64 -7.09 -32.41 5.90
CA PRO A 64 -7.52 -32.22 4.51
C PRO A 64 -8.93 -31.64 4.38
N VAL A 65 -9.85 -32.09 5.25
CA VAL A 65 -11.24 -31.60 5.26
C VAL A 65 -11.30 -30.16 5.76
N ALA A 66 -10.50 -29.84 6.78
CA ALA A 66 -10.38 -28.48 7.32
C ALA A 66 -9.90 -27.49 6.23
N ILE A 67 -8.86 -27.84 5.47
CA ILE A 67 -8.37 -27.02 4.37
C ILE A 67 -9.42 -26.84 3.29
N LEU A 68 -10.06 -27.91 2.84
CA LEU A 68 -11.11 -27.83 1.81
C LEU A 68 -12.31 -27.02 2.27
N GLY A 69 -12.71 -27.15 3.55
CA GLY A 69 -13.75 -26.35 4.17
C GLY A 69 -13.42 -24.87 4.22
N ALA A 70 -12.18 -24.52 4.62
CA ALA A 70 -11.70 -23.14 4.65
C ALA A 70 -11.65 -22.54 3.23
N VAL A 71 -11.13 -23.27 2.26
CA VAL A 71 -11.09 -22.85 0.85
C VAL A 71 -12.49 -22.60 0.31
N ALA A 72 -13.44 -23.50 0.56
CA ALA A 72 -14.82 -23.36 0.09
C ALA A 72 -15.51 -22.14 0.74
N LEU A 73 -15.34 -21.94 2.06
CA LEU A 73 -15.95 -20.85 2.79
C LEU A 73 -15.40 -19.49 2.32
N VAL A 74 -14.09 -19.37 2.17
CA VAL A 74 -13.46 -18.12 1.71
C VAL A 74 -13.74 -17.87 0.22
N ALA A 75 -13.85 -18.91 -0.61
CA ALA A 75 -14.27 -18.76 -2.00
C ALA A 75 -15.71 -18.22 -2.11
N LEU A 76 -16.64 -18.71 -1.27
CA LEU A 76 -18.01 -18.20 -1.18
C LEU A 76 -18.04 -16.75 -0.68
N LEU A 77 -17.25 -16.43 0.35
CA LEU A 77 -17.08 -15.05 0.83
C LEU A 77 -16.56 -14.15 -0.30
N GLY A 78 -15.55 -14.59 -1.03
CA GLY A 78 -15.01 -13.87 -2.18
C GLY A 78 -16.06 -13.62 -3.27
N ALA A 79 -16.88 -14.61 -3.59
CA ALA A 79 -17.99 -14.44 -4.53
C ALA A 79 -19.03 -13.41 -4.04
N GLY A 80 -19.31 -13.38 -2.72
CA GLY A 80 -20.18 -12.39 -2.09
C GLY A 80 -19.59 -10.98 -2.16
N VAL A 81 -18.32 -10.84 -1.80
CA VAL A 81 -17.56 -9.57 -1.87
C VAL A 81 -17.54 -9.04 -3.30
N GLU A 82 -17.28 -9.89 -4.29
CA GLU A 82 -17.31 -9.47 -5.69
C GLU A 82 -18.67 -8.89 -6.07
N ARG A 83 -19.77 -9.61 -5.75
CA ARG A 83 -21.11 -9.18 -6.13
C ARG A 83 -21.56 -7.88 -5.47
N VAL A 84 -21.26 -7.72 -4.17
CA VAL A 84 -21.78 -6.62 -3.36
C VAL A 84 -20.89 -5.39 -3.44
N ILE A 85 -19.56 -5.58 -3.37
CA ILE A 85 -18.59 -4.48 -3.20
C ILE A 85 -17.86 -4.19 -4.51
N ILE A 86 -17.27 -5.22 -5.18
CA ILE A 86 -16.35 -4.99 -6.29
C ILE A 86 -17.08 -4.74 -7.59
N ARG A 87 -18.15 -5.48 -7.87
CA ARG A 87 -18.93 -5.37 -9.13
C ARG A 87 -19.43 -3.96 -9.43
N PRO A 88 -20.01 -3.20 -8.47
CA PRO A 88 -20.42 -1.82 -8.71
C PRO A 88 -19.26 -0.88 -9.06
N LEU A 89 -18.02 -1.29 -8.73
CA LEU A 89 -16.80 -0.50 -8.88
C LEU A 89 -16.03 -0.76 -10.18
N TYR A 90 -16.41 -1.74 -11.00
CA TYR A 90 -15.66 -2.03 -12.24
C TYR A 90 -15.54 -0.85 -13.21
N ALA A 91 -16.52 0.06 -13.19
CA ALA A 91 -16.49 1.30 -13.99
C ALA A 91 -15.93 2.51 -13.21
N ALA A 92 -15.55 2.32 -11.95
CA ALA A 92 -15.01 3.39 -11.13
C ALA A 92 -13.51 3.60 -11.41
N PRO A 93 -12.97 4.80 -11.11
CA PRO A 93 -11.54 5.06 -11.15
C PRO A 93 -10.73 4.07 -10.31
N ASP A 94 -9.51 3.72 -10.79
CA ASP A 94 -8.62 2.78 -10.13
C ASP A 94 -8.39 3.11 -8.63
N LEU A 95 -8.26 4.39 -8.30
CA LEU A 95 -8.07 4.85 -6.92
C LEU A 95 -9.24 4.46 -6.01
N LEU A 96 -10.49 4.58 -6.48
CA LEU A 96 -11.68 4.21 -5.68
C LEU A 96 -11.79 2.70 -5.52
N GLN A 97 -11.43 1.92 -6.54
CA GLN A 97 -11.37 0.46 -6.47
C GLN A 97 -10.36 -0.01 -5.41
N LEU A 98 -9.17 0.60 -5.44
CA LEU A 98 -8.09 0.32 -4.47
C LEU A 98 -8.51 0.61 -3.04
N LEU A 99 -9.10 1.79 -2.81
CA LEU A 99 -9.57 2.18 -1.47
C LEU A 99 -10.74 1.32 -0.98
N ALA A 100 -11.63 0.88 -1.87
CA ALA A 100 -12.70 -0.04 -1.50
C ALA A 100 -12.14 -1.39 -1.03
N THR A 101 -11.15 -1.94 -1.76
CA THR A 101 -10.49 -3.19 -1.33
C THR A 101 -9.71 -3.01 -0.03
N PHE A 102 -9.14 -1.82 0.22
CA PHE A 102 -8.50 -1.54 1.51
C PHE A 102 -9.51 -1.36 2.65
N GLY A 103 -10.64 -0.69 2.39
CA GLY A 103 -11.75 -0.65 3.36
C GLY A 103 -12.23 -2.04 3.77
N LEU A 104 -12.21 -2.98 2.81
CA LEU A 104 -12.50 -4.38 3.07
C LEU A 104 -11.41 -5.05 3.92
N VAL A 105 -10.12 -4.73 3.72
CA VAL A 105 -9.02 -5.20 4.59
C VAL A 105 -9.31 -4.83 6.04
N LEU A 106 -9.63 -3.56 6.31
CA LEU A 106 -9.92 -3.07 7.67
C LEU A 106 -11.10 -3.82 8.31
N ILE A 107 -12.16 -4.07 7.55
CA ILE A 107 -13.32 -4.82 8.03
C ILE A 107 -12.94 -6.27 8.34
N LEU A 108 -12.21 -6.94 7.44
CA LEU A 108 -11.84 -8.35 7.59
C LEU A 108 -10.85 -8.57 8.75
N GLN A 109 -9.94 -7.62 9.03
CA GLN A 109 -9.08 -7.66 10.21
C GLN A 109 -9.88 -7.62 11.51
N ASP A 110 -10.86 -6.73 11.63
CA ASP A 110 -11.70 -6.63 12.82
C ASP A 110 -12.70 -7.79 12.94
N VAL A 111 -13.18 -8.34 11.81
CA VAL A 111 -13.96 -9.59 11.82
C VAL A 111 -13.11 -10.74 12.36
N ALA A 112 -11.84 -10.85 11.92
CA ALA A 112 -10.94 -11.86 12.46
C ALA A 112 -10.68 -11.64 13.95
N LEU A 113 -10.46 -10.40 14.39
CA LEU A 113 -10.32 -10.04 15.80
C LEU A 113 -11.56 -10.41 16.64
N ALA A 114 -12.76 -10.18 16.11
CA ALA A 114 -14.01 -10.46 16.80
C ALA A 114 -14.27 -11.98 16.95
N VAL A 115 -13.89 -12.79 15.94
CA VAL A 115 -14.18 -14.23 15.91
C VAL A 115 -13.11 -15.04 16.65
N TRP A 116 -11.82 -14.72 16.45
CA TRP A 116 -10.70 -15.51 16.97
C TRP A 116 -9.92 -14.82 18.10
N GLY A 117 -10.19 -13.55 18.37
CA GLY A 117 -9.47 -12.78 19.38
C GLY A 117 -8.15 -12.17 18.90
N PRO A 118 -7.42 -11.48 19.81
CA PRO A 118 -6.19 -10.76 19.47
C PRO A 118 -4.93 -11.64 19.48
N GLU A 119 -5.04 -12.88 19.95
CA GLU A 119 -3.89 -13.76 20.15
C GLU A 119 -3.37 -14.34 18.83
N ASP A 120 -2.07 -14.53 18.76
CA ASP A 120 -1.43 -15.20 17.64
C ASP A 120 -1.69 -16.71 17.71
N LEU A 121 -2.23 -17.30 16.64
CA LEU A 121 -2.65 -18.69 16.60
C LEU A 121 -1.56 -19.57 15.99
N ILE A 122 -1.02 -20.49 16.79
CA ILE A 122 -0.04 -21.49 16.34
C ILE A 122 -0.81 -22.71 15.83
N GLY A 123 -0.69 -23.02 14.53
CA GLY A 123 -1.34 -24.18 13.93
C GLY A 123 -0.77 -25.49 14.45
N PRO A 124 -1.62 -26.51 14.70
CA PRO A 124 -1.13 -27.84 15.05
C PRO A 124 -0.36 -28.43 13.87
N ARG A 125 0.63 -29.25 14.16
CA ARG A 125 1.37 -29.97 13.12
C ARG A 125 0.46 -30.97 12.43
N TRP A 126 0.54 -31.06 11.12
CA TRP A 126 -0.27 -32.03 10.37
C TRP A 126 0.14 -33.47 10.73
N PRO A 127 -0.78 -34.31 11.27
CA PRO A 127 -0.50 -35.71 11.54
C PRO A 127 -0.05 -36.44 10.27
N GLY A 128 1.03 -37.21 10.35
CA GLY A 128 1.62 -37.91 9.21
C GLY A 128 2.66 -37.12 8.39
N LEU A 129 2.70 -35.77 8.52
CA LEU A 129 3.72 -34.92 7.86
C LEU A 129 4.67 -34.24 8.87
N SER A 130 4.60 -34.61 10.14
CA SER A 130 5.47 -34.08 11.21
C SER A 130 6.88 -34.67 11.23
N GLY A 131 7.13 -35.70 10.40
CA GLY A 131 8.42 -36.36 10.28
C GLY A 131 9.47 -35.57 9.49
N SER A 132 10.67 -36.13 9.40
CA SER A 132 11.77 -35.59 8.59
C SER A 132 12.41 -36.71 7.75
N VAL A 133 12.85 -36.34 6.56
CA VAL A 133 13.64 -37.22 5.67
C VAL A 133 15.09 -36.79 5.72
N THR A 134 16.00 -37.76 5.79
CA THR A 134 17.45 -37.52 5.72
C THR A 134 17.88 -37.37 4.26
N LEU A 135 18.29 -36.15 3.88
CA LEU A 135 18.81 -35.84 2.56
C LEU A 135 20.30 -35.49 2.68
N LEU A 136 21.15 -36.24 2.07
CA LEU A 136 22.62 -36.05 2.14
C LEU A 136 23.15 -35.92 3.60
N GLY A 137 22.58 -36.68 4.56
CA GLY A 137 23.01 -36.65 5.97
C GLY A 137 22.42 -35.53 6.84
N ARG A 138 21.57 -34.64 6.28
CA ARG A 138 20.83 -33.63 7.05
C ARG A 138 19.33 -33.92 7.06
N ARG A 139 18.65 -33.66 8.19
CA ARG A 139 17.21 -33.84 8.33
C ARG A 139 16.46 -32.68 7.66
N TYR A 140 15.51 -33.01 6.78
CA TYR A 140 14.63 -32.02 6.11
C TYR A 140 13.16 -32.31 6.45
N PRO A 141 12.35 -31.32 6.86
CA PRO A 141 10.95 -31.52 7.24
C PRO A 141 10.12 -32.10 6.07
N LEU A 142 9.37 -33.16 6.32
CA LEU A 142 8.50 -33.79 5.32
C LEU A 142 7.41 -32.82 4.84
N TYR A 143 6.91 -31.96 5.73
CA TYR A 143 5.92 -30.94 5.39
C TYR A 143 6.41 -29.98 4.30
N ASN A 144 7.67 -29.61 4.31
CA ASN A 144 8.25 -28.73 3.28
C ASN A 144 8.26 -29.42 1.89
N LEU A 145 8.52 -30.72 1.82
CA LEU A 145 8.41 -31.48 0.58
C LEU A 145 6.96 -31.57 0.09
N PHE A 146 6.01 -31.76 1.01
CA PHE A 146 4.58 -31.71 0.71
C PHE A 146 4.18 -30.35 0.12
N LEU A 147 4.67 -29.22 0.65
CA LEU A 147 4.39 -27.89 0.12
C LEU A 147 4.90 -27.71 -1.32
N ILE A 148 6.09 -28.23 -1.64
CA ILE A 148 6.61 -28.21 -3.02
C ILE A 148 5.68 -29.01 -3.95
N GLY A 149 5.27 -30.20 -3.52
CA GLY A 149 4.34 -31.05 -4.27
C GLY A 149 2.98 -30.38 -4.48
N MET A 150 2.44 -29.75 -3.44
CA MET A 150 1.17 -29.01 -3.51
C MET A 150 1.25 -27.80 -4.45
N ALA A 151 2.34 -27.02 -4.38
CA ALA A 151 2.55 -25.91 -5.29
C ALA A 151 2.65 -26.38 -6.76
N ALA A 152 3.36 -27.46 -7.01
CA ALA A 152 3.44 -28.08 -8.34
C ALA A 152 2.06 -28.59 -8.82
N LEU A 153 1.29 -29.25 -7.94
CA LEU A 153 -0.06 -29.74 -8.24
C LEU A 153 -0.99 -28.59 -8.63
N VAL A 154 -0.98 -27.51 -7.85
CA VAL A 154 -1.80 -26.32 -8.14
C VAL A 154 -1.35 -25.64 -9.43
N ALA A 155 -0.04 -25.52 -9.67
CA ALA A 155 0.48 -24.95 -10.92
C ALA A 155 0.04 -25.76 -12.15
N LEU A 156 0.15 -27.10 -12.10
CA LEU A 156 -0.30 -28.01 -13.16
C LEU A 156 -1.83 -27.98 -13.32
N GLY A 157 -2.56 -27.95 -12.21
CA GLY A 157 -4.02 -27.86 -12.21
C GLY A 157 -4.50 -26.55 -12.84
N LEU A 158 -3.91 -25.42 -12.48
CA LEU A 158 -4.21 -24.12 -13.09
C LEU A 158 -3.81 -24.07 -14.56
N HIS A 159 -2.65 -24.62 -14.92
CA HIS A 159 -2.25 -24.72 -16.32
C HIS A 159 -3.26 -25.54 -17.13
N GLY A 160 -3.68 -26.71 -16.63
CA GLY A 160 -4.71 -27.54 -17.24
C GLY A 160 -6.06 -26.83 -17.32
N LEU A 161 -6.49 -26.17 -16.24
CA LEU A 161 -7.71 -25.37 -16.22
C LEU A 161 -7.68 -24.27 -17.28
N MET A 162 -6.57 -23.54 -17.39
CA MET A 162 -6.45 -22.46 -18.37
C MET A 162 -6.34 -22.95 -19.81
N THR A 163 -5.67 -24.07 -20.08
CA THR A 163 -5.41 -24.53 -21.46
C THR A 163 -6.48 -25.46 -22.01
N ARG A 164 -7.08 -26.31 -21.16
CA ARG A 164 -7.93 -27.42 -21.59
C ARG A 164 -9.42 -27.24 -21.25
N SER A 165 -9.80 -26.32 -20.34
CA SER A 165 -11.20 -26.16 -19.95
C SER A 165 -11.89 -25.03 -20.71
N ARG A 166 -13.25 -25.14 -20.85
CA ARG A 166 -14.10 -24.06 -21.38
C ARG A 166 -13.99 -22.80 -20.55
N PHE A 167 -13.91 -22.94 -19.21
CA PHE A 167 -13.75 -21.82 -18.29
C PHE A 167 -12.45 -21.05 -18.55
N GLY A 168 -11.32 -21.76 -18.75
CA GLY A 168 -10.04 -21.13 -19.09
C GLY A 168 -10.03 -20.45 -20.45
N ILE A 169 -10.75 -20.98 -21.45
CA ILE A 169 -10.93 -20.34 -22.76
C ILE A 169 -11.69 -19.02 -22.58
N LEU A 170 -12.79 -19.02 -21.83
CA LEU A 170 -13.59 -17.81 -21.55
C LEU A 170 -12.79 -16.76 -20.78
N ILE A 171 -11.99 -17.17 -19.78
CA ILE A 171 -11.08 -16.26 -19.05
C ILE A 171 -10.11 -15.58 -20.03
N ARG A 172 -9.43 -16.33 -20.89
CA ARG A 172 -8.49 -15.75 -21.85
C ARG A 172 -9.17 -14.83 -22.85
N ALA A 173 -10.37 -15.17 -23.32
CA ALA A 173 -11.17 -14.31 -24.18
C ALA A 173 -11.56 -13.01 -23.47
N ALA A 174 -12.03 -13.09 -22.21
CA ALA A 174 -12.38 -11.92 -21.41
C ALA A 174 -11.21 -10.98 -21.13
N THR A 175 -9.97 -11.52 -21.01
CA THR A 175 -8.78 -10.69 -20.84
C THR A 175 -8.41 -9.89 -22.09
N LEU A 176 -8.81 -10.36 -23.29
CA LEU A 176 -8.57 -9.69 -24.56
C LEU A 176 -9.66 -8.66 -24.85
N ASP A 177 -10.90 -9.09 -24.87
CA ASP A 177 -12.07 -8.24 -25.19
C ASP A 177 -13.33 -8.77 -24.48
N ALA A 178 -13.60 -8.22 -23.28
CA ALA A 178 -14.77 -8.60 -22.49
C ALA A 178 -16.10 -8.16 -23.14
N PRO A 179 -16.25 -6.94 -23.71
CA PRO A 179 -17.45 -6.53 -24.45
C PRO A 179 -17.80 -7.47 -25.60
N MET A 180 -16.81 -7.90 -26.39
CA MET A 180 -17.03 -8.84 -27.50
C MET A 180 -17.53 -10.20 -26.98
N LEU A 181 -16.98 -10.66 -25.84
CA LEU A 181 -17.45 -11.90 -25.22
C LEU A 181 -18.91 -11.81 -24.77
N GLY A 182 -19.32 -10.66 -24.23
CA GLY A 182 -20.73 -10.37 -23.90
C GLY A 182 -21.64 -10.40 -25.12
N ALA A 183 -21.20 -9.84 -26.25
CA ALA A 183 -21.94 -9.87 -27.52
C ALA A 183 -22.13 -11.31 -28.07
N LEU A 184 -21.24 -12.23 -27.75
CA LEU A 184 -21.37 -13.67 -28.05
C LEU A 184 -22.30 -14.43 -27.09
N GLY A 185 -23.01 -13.73 -26.19
CA GLY A 185 -23.98 -14.32 -25.27
C GLY A 185 -23.40 -14.90 -23.98
N VAL A 186 -22.10 -14.68 -23.67
CA VAL A 186 -21.49 -15.15 -22.43
C VAL A 186 -21.84 -14.19 -21.29
N ARG A 187 -22.33 -14.73 -20.17
CA ARG A 187 -22.64 -13.96 -18.95
C ARG A 187 -21.35 -13.55 -18.25
N GLU A 188 -20.83 -12.38 -18.61
CA GLU A 188 -19.58 -11.83 -18.10
C GLU A 188 -19.55 -11.73 -16.57
N ASP A 189 -20.68 -11.35 -15.96
CA ASP A 189 -20.83 -11.23 -14.52
C ASP A 189 -20.56 -12.55 -13.78
N LEU A 190 -21.11 -13.67 -14.29
CA LEU A 190 -20.87 -14.98 -13.69
C LEU A 190 -19.43 -15.44 -13.85
N LEU A 191 -18.81 -15.11 -14.99
CA LEU A 191 -17.39 -15.40 -15.23
C LEU A 191 -16.50 -14.66 -14.24
N ARG A 192 -16.75 -13.36 -14.04
CA ARG A 192 -15.99 -12.53 -13.08
C ARG A 192 -16.16 -13.05 -11.65
N THR A 193 -17.41 -13.37 -11.24
CA THR A 193 -17.64 -13.96 -9.91
C THR A 193 -16.92 -15.29 -9.74
N GLY A 194 -16.95 -16.17 -10.75
CA GLY A 194 -16.25 -17.46 -10.70
C GLY A 194 -14.74 -17.31 -10.60
N VAL A 195 -14.16 -16.35 -11.34
CA VAL A 195 -12.73 -16.02 -11.27
C VAL A 195 -12.35 -15.47 -9.90
N PHE A 196 -13.17 -14.57 -9.35
CA PHE A 196 -12.92 -13.97 -8.03
C PHE A 196 -13.02 -15.03 -6.93
N ALA A 197 -14.03 -15.91 -6.98
CA ALA A 197 -14.19 -17.03 -6.06
C ALA A 197 -13.01 -18.00 -6.12
N LEU A 198 -12.57 -18.38 -7.33
CA LEU A 198 -11.40 -19.24 -7.52
C LEU A 198 -10.13 -18.57 -6.97
N GLY A 199 -9.95 -17.27 -7.25
CA GLY A 199 -8.81 -16.51 -6.74
C GLY A 199 -8.80 -16.40 -5.21
N ALA A 200 -9.95 -16.14 -4.59
CA ALA A 200 -10.13 -16.13 -3.14
C ALA A 200 -9.86 -17.51 -2.50
N GLY A 201 -10.34 -18.59 -3.15
CA GLY A 201 -10.05 -19.95 -2.72
C GLY A 201 -8.56 -20.31 -2.77
N LEU A 202 -7.84 -19.84 -3.81
CA LEU A 202 -6.39 -20.03 -3.92
C LEU A 202 -5.63 -19.24 -2.83
N ALA A 203 -6.07 -18.02 -2.52
CA ALA A 203 -5.52 -17.25 -1.41
C ALA A 203 -5.70 -18.00 -0.08
N ALA A 204 -6.92 -18.48 0.18
CA ALA A 204 -7.24 -19.27 1.37
C ALA A 204 -6.42 -20.56 1.45
N LEU A 205 -6.22 -21.25 0.33
CA LEU A 205 -5.37 -22.43 0.26
C LEU A 205 -3.92 -22.09 0.65
N GLY A 206 -3.38 -20.98 0.13
CA GLY A 206 -2.06 -20.50 0.50
C GLY A 206 -1.94 -20.21 2.00
N GLY A 207 -2.89 -19.49 2.58
CA GLY A 207 -2.95 -19.21 4.01
C GLY A 207 -3.12 -20.48 4.87
N ALA A 208 -4.00 -21.38 4.48
CA ALA A 208 -4.23 -22.65 5.16
C ALA A 208 -2.98 -23.54 5.20
N LEU A 209 -2.22 -23.57 4.10
CA LEU A 209 -0.98 -24.34 4.00
C LEU A 209 0.20 -23.67 4.73
N LEU A 210 0.13 -22.37 5.02
CA LEU A 210 1.12 -21.70 5.86
C LEU A 210 0.98 -22.06 7.35
N LEU A 211 -0.23 -22.32 7.81
CA LEU A 211 -0.58 -22.47 9.22
C LEU A 211 0.28 -23.47 10.02
N PRO A 212 0.69 -24.65 9.52
CA PRO A 212 1.55 -25.58 10.25
C PRO A 212 3.02 -25.14 10.34
N ARG A 213 3.41 -24.12 9.58
CA ARG A 213 4.77 -23.60 9.49
C ARG A 213 4.93 -22.24 10.16
N ASP A 214 3.95 -21.37 9.97
CA ASP A 214 3.99 -19.98 10.41
C ASP A 214 2.77 -19.68 11.30
N THR A 215 2.94 -18.76 12.25
CA THR A 215 1.87 -18.33 13.15
C THR A 215 0.85 -17.47 12.38
N ALA A 216 -0.44 -17.75 12.57
CA ALA A 216 -1.49 -16.89 12.04
C ALA A 216 -1.67 -15.66 12.93
N THR A 217 -1.40 -14.48 12.39
CA THR A 217 -1.50 -13.19 13.09
C THR A 217 -2.50 -12.27 12.38
N LEU A 218 -3.10 -11.30 13.09
CA LEU A 218 -4.04 -10.34 12.52
C LEU A 218 -3.40 -9.38 11.49
N THR A 219 -2.08 -9.27 11.48
CA THR A 219 -1.32 -8.38 10.58
C THR A 219 -0.68 -9.10 9.41
N MET A 220 -0.81 -10.45 9.33
CA MET A 220 -0.22 -11.24 8.26
C MET A 220 -0.79 -10.91 6.88
N ASP A 221 -1.99 -10.38 6.81
CA ASP A 221 -2.67 -10.04 5.56
C ASP A 221 -1.91 -8.98 4.76
N LEU A 222 -1.41 -7.91 5.42
CA LEU A 222 -0.64 -6.87 4.74
C LEU A 222 0.71 -7.38 4.22
N THR A 223 1.37 -8.27 4.95
CA THR A 223 2.63 -8.88 4.50
C THR A 223 2.39 -9.81 3.33
N LEU A 224 1.39 -10.69 3.41
CA LEU A 224 1.05 -11.63 2.35
C LEU A 224 0.61 -10.94 1.05
N VAL A 225 -0.17 -9.85 1.14
CA VAL A 225 -0.60 -9.13 -0.07
C VAL A 225 0.56 -8.41 -0.75
N VAL A 226 1.49 -7.85 0.02
CA VAL A 226 2.70 -7.21 -0.52
C VAL A 226 3.56 -8.24 -1.25
N ASP A 227 3.82 -9.39 -0.66
CA ASP A 227 4.58 -10.47 -1.27
C ASP A 227 3.90 -11.00 -2.54
N ALA A 228 2.56 -11.17 -2.50
CA ALA A 228 1.79 -11.55 -3.67
C ALA A 228 1.89 -10.50 -4.79
N PHE A 229 1.86 -9.21 -4.47
CA PHE A 229 2.06 -8.14 -5.46
C PHE A 229 3.45 -8.19 -6.08
N VAL A 230 4.50 -8.40 -5.30
CA VAL A 230 5.86 -8.56 -5.83
C VAL A 230 5.89 -9.67 -6.88
N VAL A 231 5.34 -10.84 -6.56
CA VAL A 231 5.30 -11.99 -7.48
C VAL A 231 4.48 -11.68 -8.74
N VAL A 232 3.28 -11.11 -8.59
CA VAL A 232 2.38 -10.80 -9.73
C VAL A 232 2.98 -9.77 -10.66
N VAL A 233 3.63 -8.76 -10.10
CA VAL A 233 4.24 -7.66 -10.87
C VAL A 233 5.51 -8.12 -11.58
N VAL A 234 6.40 -8.83 -10.88
CA VAL A 234 7.61 -9.43 -11.49
C VAL A 234 7.22 -10.45 -12.56
N GLY A 235 6.19 -11.27 -12.27
CA GLY A 235 5.66 -12.26 -13.21
C GLY A 235 5.01 -11.66 -14.44
N GLY A 236 4.47 -10.46 -14.30
CA GLY A 236 3.64 -9.77 -15.31
C GLY A 236 2.16 -9.94 -15.02
N LEU A 237 1.48 -8.81 -14.92
CA LEU A 237 0.07 -8.71 -14.54
C LEU A 237 -0.84 -9.61 -15.40
N GLY A 238 -1.56 -10.55 -14.77
CA GLY A 238 -2.46 -11.50 -15.44
C GLY A 238 -1.77 -12.73 -16.07
N SER A 239 -0.46 -12.91 -15.89
CA SER A 239 0.28 -14.05 -16.44
C SER A 239 0.57 -15.11 -15.36
N ILE A 240 -0.20 -16.20 -15.30
CA ILE A 240 -0.03 -17.28 -14.32
C ILE A 240 1.36 -17.94 -14.47
N GLY A 241 1.79 -18.23 -15.70
CA GLY A 241 3.13 -18.81 -15.95
C GLY A 241 4.26 -17.83 -15.61
N GLY A 242 4.00 -16.52 -15.76
CA GLY A 242 4.91 -15.46 -15.29
C GLY A 242 4.99 -15.43 -13.78
N ALA A 243 3.85 -15.45 -13.09
CA ALA A 243 3.79 -15.48 -11.63
C ALA A 243 4.50 -16.71 -11.03
N PHE A 244 4.35 -17.89 -11.65
CA PHE A 244 5.06 -19.10 -11.22
C PHE A 244 6.57 -18.92 -11.30
N ARG A 245 7.09 -18.45 -12.45
CA ARG A 245 8.53 -18.20 -12.63
C ARG A 245 9.06 -17.14 -11.67
N ALA A 246 8.28 -16.06 -11.46
CA ALA A 246 8.65 -15.00 -10.53
C ALA A 246 8.70 -15.49 -9.09
N ALA A 247 7.70 -16.25 -8.65
CA ALA A 247 7.66 -16.84 -7.31
C ALA A 247 8.86 -17.75 -7.04
N LEU A 248 9.22 -18.61 -7.98
CA LEU A 248 10.40 -19.46 -7.87
C LEU A 248 11.70 -18.64 -7.84
N LEU A 249 11.84 -17.64 -8.71
CA LEU A 249 13.00 -16.75 -8.72
C LEU A 249 13.17 -16.04 -7.37
N ILE A 250 12.09 -15.44 -6.86
CA ILE A 250 12.10 -14.71 -5.59
C ILE A 250 12.41 -15.66 -4.43
N GLY A 251 11.76 -16.82 -4.37
CA GLY A 251 12.00 -17.82 -3.33
C GLY A 251 13.44 -18.34 -3.32
N LEU A 252 14.00 -18.62 -4.48
CA LEU A 252 15.40 -19.08 -4.62
C LEU A 252 16.38 -17.98 -4.19
N VAL A 253 16.17 -16.74 -4.63
CA VAL A 253 17.03 -15.61 -4.26
C VAL A 253 16.95 -15.31 -2.76
N GLN A 254 15.74 -15.32 -2.18
CA GLN A 254 15.57 -15.16 -0.73
C GLN A 254 16.26 -16.27 0.07
N SER A 255 16.12 -17.53 -0.37
CA SER A 255 16.77 -18.66 0.29
C SER A 255 18.30 -18.58 0.22
N ALA A 256 18.84 -18.19 -0.92
CA ALA A 256 20.28 -17.94 -1.07
C ALA A 256 20.75 -16.77 -0.20
N ALA A 257 19.99 -15.69 -0.17
CA ALA A 257 20.28 -14.51 0.65
C ALA A 257 20.33 -14.82 2.15
N LEU A 258 19.42 -15.66 2.65
CA LEU A 258 19.41 -16.08 4.06
C LEU A 258 20.70 -16.77 4.47
N VAL A 259 21.36 -17.47 3.55
CA VAL A 259 22.63 -18.16 3.81
C VAL A 259 23.84 -17.23 3.63
N ILE A 260 23.84 -16.40 2.58
CA ILE A 260 25.00 -15.57 2.19
C ILE A 260 25.02 -14.25 2.98
N TRP A 261 23.88 -13.56 3.02
CA TRP A 261 23.72 -12.26 3.67
C TRP A 261 22.30 -12.09 4.23
N PRO A 262 22.00 -12.61 5.43
CA PRO A 262 20.65 -12.67 6.00
C PRO A 262 19.92 -11.33 6.00
N LYS A 263 20.65 -10.23 6.25
CA LYS A 263 20.10 -8.87 6.25
C LYS A 263 19.53 -8.44 4.89
N SER A 264 19.93 -9.02 3.79
CA SER A 264 19.43 -8.65 2.46
C SER A 264 18.10 -9.33 2.11
N SER A 265 17.72 -10.39 2.80
CA SER A 265 16.56 -11.24 2.45
C SER A 265 15.24 -10.48 2.37
N LEU A 266 15.02 -9.49 3.23
CA LEU A 266 13.81 -8.66 3.24
C LEU A 266 13.80 -7.58 2.15
N VAL A 267 14.97 -7.13 1.69
CA VAL A 267 15.08 -6.04 0.67
C VAL A 267 15.04 -6.61 -0.75
N LEU A 268 15.60 -7.80 -0.95
CA LEU A 268 15.80 -8.40 -2.28
C LEU A 268 14.54 -8.56 -3.12
N PRO A 269 13.37 -8.98 -2.59
CA PRO A 269 12.14 -9.09 -3.38
C PRO A 269 11.75 -7.76 -4.03
N PHE A 270 11.87 -6.66 -3.29
CA PHE A 270 11.53 -5.32 -3.76
C PHE A 270 12.55 -4.80 -4.76
N LEU A 271 13.82 -5.13 -4.55
CA LEU A 271 14.89 -4.79 -5.48
C LEU A 271 14.72 -5.56 -6.81
N ILE A 272 14.38 -6.85 -6.75
CA ILE A 272 14.05 -7.66 -7.94
C ILE A 272 12.85 -7.06 -8.67
N MET A 273 11.81 -6.63 -7.94
CA MET A 273 10.62 -6.01 -8.53
C MET A 273 10.98 -4.69 -9.22
N ALA A 274 11.71 -3.80 -8.55
CA ALA A 274 12.13 -2.52 -9.13
C ALA A 274 13.01 -2.73 -10.37
N LEU A 275 13.98 -3.63 -10.31
CA LEU A 275 14.88 -3.97 -11.42
C LEU A 275 14.12 -4.61 -12.59
N THR A 276 13.22 -5.54 -12.31
CA THR A 276 12.42 -6.20 -13.35
C THR A 276 11.57 -5.19 -14.09
N LEU A 277 10.88 -4.29 -13.38
CA LEU A 277 10.04 -3.28 -14.01
C LEU A 277 10.84 -2.19 -14.73
N TRP A 278 12.05 -1.90 -14.27
CA TRP A 278 12.95 -0.97 -14.98
C TRP A 278 13.44 -1.55 -16.31
N LEU A 279 13.79 -2.86 -16.33
CA LEU A 279 14.26 -3.55 -17.53
C LEU A 279 13.10 -3.98 -18.44
N ARG A 280 12.00 -4.49 -17.86
CA ARG A 280 10.82 -5.00 -18.53
C ARG A 280 9.55 -4.50 -17.85
N PRO A 281 8.99 -3.36 -18.26
CA PRO A 281 7.79 -2.76 -17.65
C PRO A 281 6.55 -3.68 -17.60
N GLN A 282 6.51 -4.70 -18.44
CA GLN A 282 5.45 -5.71 -18.51
C GLN A 282 5.71 -6.95 -17.63
N GLY A 283 6.85 -7.03 -16.94
CA GLY A 283 7.26 -8.22 -16.18
C GLY A 283 7.78 -9.35 -17.07
N LEU A 284 8.04 -10.54 -16.45
CA LEU A 284 8.67 -11.68 -17.13
C LEU A 284 7.76 -12.39 -18.15
N GLY A 285 6.44 -12.27 -18.02
CA GLY A 285 5.48 -12.97 -18.87
C GLY A 285 4.26 -12.13 -19.25
N GLY A 286 4.27 -10.83 -18.94
CA GLY A 286 3.16 -9.92 -19.25
C GLY A 286 3.16 -9.46 -20.72
N LYS A 287 2.01 -8.94 -21.15
CA LYS A 287 1.87 -8.24 -22.44
C LYS A 287 2.02 -6.73 -22.21
N PRO A 288 2.48 -5.96 -23.21
CA PRO A 288 2.50 -4.51 -23.12
C PRO A 288 1.11 -3.97 -22.76
N PRO A 289 0.99 -3.06 -21.78
CA PRO A 289 -0.29 -2.45 -21.49
C PRO A 289 -0.81 -1.69 -22.72
N PRO A 290 -2.13 -1.67 -22.95
CA PRO A 290 -2.68 -0.83 -24.01
C PRO A 290 -2.33 0.64 -23.75
N PRO A 291 -2.20 1.46 -24.80
CA PRO A 291 -1.96 2.88 -24.64
C PRO A 291 -3.06 3.50 -23.76
N PRO A 292 -2.71 4.43 -22.86
CA PRO A 292 -3.67 5.05 -21.96
C PRO A 292 -4.75 5.76 -22.78
N GLY A 293 -6.00 5.31 -22.61
CA GLY A 293 -7.16 5.99 -23.15
C GLY A 293 -7.43 7.32 -22.43
N PRO A 294 -8.36 8.15 -22.94
CA PRO A 294 -8.79 9.31 -22.20
C PRO A 294 -9.40 8.90 -20.87
N PRO A 295 -9.18 9.68 -19.77
CA PRO A 295 -9.74 9.36 -18.47
C PRO A 295 -11.27 9.28 -18.57
N PRO A 296 -11.90 8.36 -17.80
CA PRO A 296 -13.35 8.29 -17.71
C PRO A 296 -13.94 9.65 -17.32
N LEU A 297 -15.17 9.95 -17.78
CA LEU A 297 -15.85 11.22 -17.46
C LEU A 297 -15.89 11.54 -15.96
N ALA A 298 -16.04 10.51 -15.14
CA ALA A 298 -16.03 10.62 -13.67
C ALA A 298 -14.68 11.06 -13.07
N ASP A 299 -13.57 10.93 -13.81
CA ASP A 299 -12.22 11.34 -13.40
C ASP A 299 -11.83 12.73 -13.91
N ARG A 300 -12.72 13.41 -14.62
CA ARG A 300 -12.42 14.77 -15.09
C ARG A 300 -12.36 15.71 -13.90
N ALA A 301 -11.16 16.21 -13.64
CA ALA A 301 -10.99 17.21 -12.60
C ALA A 301 -11.76 18.50 -12.94
N PRO A 302 -12.42 19.11 -11.96
CA PRO A 302 -13.04 20.40 -12.16
C PRO A 302 -11.99 21.45 -12.52
N PRO A 303 -12.37 22.47 -13.33
CA PRO A 303 -11.46 23.55 -13.68
C PRO A 303 -11.00 24.28 -12.42
N LEU A 304 -9.71 24.57 -12.32
CA LEU A 304 -9.15 25.34 -11.22
C LEU A 304 -9.70 26.77 -11.28
N ARG A 305 -10.46 27.14 -10.26
CA ARG A 305 -11.05 28.49 -10.13
C ARG A 305 -10.38 29.24 -8.98
N PRO A 306 -10.26 30.57 -9.08
CA PRO A 306 -9.93 31.42 -7.93
C PRO A 306 -10.93 31.19 -6.80
N TRP A 307 -10.47 31.24 -5.56
CA TRP A 307 -11.39 31.12 -4.43
C TRP A 307 -12.36 32.28 -4.38
N PRO A 308 -13.65 32.03 -4.22
CA PRO A 308 -14.64 33.08 -4.03
C PRO A 308 -14.35 33.88 -2.73
N GLN A 309 -14.79 35.11 -2.68
CA GLN A 309 -14.49 36.02 -1.54
C GLN A 309 -14.95 35.41 -0.20
N ALA A 310 -16.16 34.84 -0.17
CA ALA A 310 -16.68 34.16 1.02
C ALA A 310 -15.76 33.06 1.56
N LEU A 311 -15.19 32.26 0.67
CA LEU A 311 -14.23 31.20 1.06
C LEU A 311 -12.92 31.81 1.60
N LYS A 312 -12.42 32.90 0.99
CA LYS A 312 -11.24 33.60 1.49
C LYS A 312 -11.48 34.14 2.90
N THR A 313 -12.64 34.80 3.13
CA THR A 313 -13.00 35.32 4.46
C THR A 313 -13.12 34.16 5.47
N GLY A 314 -13.79 33.08 5.12
CA GLY A 314 -13.88 31.89 5.98
C GLY A 314 -12.51 31.26 6.29
N LEU A 315 -11.58 31.23 5.33
CA LEU A 315 -10.21 30.75 5.55
C LEU A 315 -9.42 31.68 6.48
N VAL A 316 -9.57 32.99 6.33
CA VAL A 316 -8.93 33.95 7.25
C VAL A 316 -9.46 33.74 8.67
N ALA A 317 -10.77 33.60 8.83
CA ALA A 317 -11.38 33.32 10.14
C ALA A 317 -10.89 32.00 10.74
N LEU A 318 -10.80 30.94 9.93
CA LEU A 318 -10.28 29.63 10.35
C LEU A 318 -8.80 29.74 10.77
N VAL A 319 -7.95 30.41 9.98
CA VAL A 319 -6.53 30.60 10.30
C VAL A 319 -6.39 31.40 11.59
N THR A 320 -7.20 32.46 11.78
CA THR A 320 -7.20 33.23 13.02
C THR A 320 -7.59 32.37 14.23
N LEU A 321 -8.63 31.54 14.08
CA LEU A 321 -9.05 30.60 15.13
C LEU A 321 -7.94 29.58 15.46
N LEU A 322 -7.30 29.00 14.45
CA LEU A 322 -6.18 28.06 14.62
C LEU A 322 -4.97 28.76 15.26
N THR A 323 -4.63 29.98 14.87
CA THR A 323 -3.54 30.74 15.48
C THR A 323 -3.82 31.04 16.96
N ALA A 324 -5.08 31.27 17.32
CA ALA A 324 -5.51 31.48 18.70
C ALA A 324 -5.64 30.16 19.51
N ALA A 325 -5.47 28.98 18.90
CA ALA A 325 -5.68 27.70 19.57
C ALA A 325 -4.87 27.50 20.88
N PRO A 326 -3.60 27.89 20.98
CA PRO A 326 -2.84 27.77 22.24
C PRO A 326 -3.46 28.54 23.41
N PHE A 327 -4.24 29.59 23.12
CA PHE A 327 -4.88 30.45 24.13
C PHE A 327 -6.27 29.95 24.53
N TRP A 328 -7.15 29.61 23.58
CA TRP A 328 -8.50 29.16 23.92
C TRP A 328 -8.56 27.71 24.40
N LEU A 329 -7.60 26.85 24.01
CA LEU A 329 -7.49 25.48 24.56
C LEU A 329 -7.17 25.48 26.06
N VAL A 330 -6.59 26.55 26.62
CA VAL A 330 -6.37 26.70 28.06
C VAL A 330 -7.69 26.78 28.83
N LEU A 331 -8.76 27.27 28.18
CA LEU A 331 -10.08 27.41 28.80
C LEU A 331 -10.81 26.07 28.96
N LEU A 332 -10.33 25.02 28.33
CA LEU A 332 -10.89 23.67 28.46
C LEU A 332 -10.38 22.97 29.73
N PRO A 333 -11.23 22.21 30.43
CA PRO A 333 -10.85 21.51 31.66
C PRO A 333 -9.85 20.37 31.39
N GLY A 334 -8.96 20.09 32.35
CA GLY A 334 -8.01 18.98 32.31
C GLY A 334 -6.87 19.13 31.30
N ASP A 335 -6.33 17.99 30.83
CA ASP A 335 -5.19 17.96 29.90
C ASP A 335 -5.55 18.22 28.42
N TRP A 336 -6.75 18.78 28.16
CA TRP A 336 -7.24 19.04 26.80
C TRP A 336 -6.33 19.97 26.01
N ARG A 337 -5.63 20.92 26.67
CA ARG A 337 -4.64 21.78 25.99
C ARG A 337 -3.54 20.97 25.36
N ALA A 338 -2.92 20.07 26.13
CA ALA A 338 -1.80 19.26 25.65
C ALA A 338 -2.24 18.28 24.53
N TYR A 339 -3.39 17.65 24.70
CA TYR A 339 -3.98 16.73 23.72
C TYR A 339 -4.43 17.46 22.46
N GLY A 340 -5.14 18.59 22.60
CA GLY A 340 -5.64 19.38 21.47
C GLY A 340 -4.50 19.95 20.61
N LEU A 341 -3.43 20.48 21.24
CA LEU A 341 -2.25 20.95 20.50
C LEU A 341 -1.53 19.80 19.78
N LEU A 342 -1.43 18.63 20.41
CA LEU A 342 -0.86 17.44 19.76
C LEU A 342 -1.70 17.03 18.55
N LEU A 343 -3.01 16.90 18.72
CA LEU A 343 -3.94 16.51 17.65
C LEU A 343 -3.89 17.50 16.48
N LEU A 344 -3.88 18.80 16.76
CA LEU A 344 -3.78 19.83 15.73
C LEU A 344 -2.44 19.79 15.00
N THR A 345 -1.32 19.64 15.72
CA THR A 345 0.02 19.57 15.10
C THR A 345 0.16 18.32 14.21
N GLU A 346 -0.31 17.16 14.68
CA GLU A 346 -0.32 15.94 13.87
C GLU A 346 -1.25 16.08 12.65
N SER A 347 -2.42 16.71 12.81
CA SER A 347 -3.33 17.00 11.69
C SER A 347 -2.71 17.91 10.63
N LEU A 348 -1.90 18.90 11.04
CA LEU A 348 -1.15 19.74 10.10
C LEU A 348 -0.07 18.95 9.35
N SER A 349 0.68 18.11 10.05
CA SER A 349 1.69 17.24 9.44
C SER A 349 1.07 16.26 8.44
N LEU A 350 -0.02 15.59 8.83
CA LEU A 350 -0.77 14.69 7.95
C LEU A 350 -1.46 15.45 6.79
N GLY A 351 -1.86 16.69 7.02
CA GLY A 351 -2.36 17.60 5.97
C GLY A 351 -1.32 17.89 4.89
N LEU A 352 -0.06 18.13 5.29
CA LEU A 352 1.06 18.26 4.34
C LEU A 352 1.34 16.93 3.60
N PHE A 353 1.22 15.81 4.29
CA PHE A 353 1.35 14.49 3.68
C PHE A 353 0.24 14.25 2.63
N ALA A 354 -1.01 14.53 2.96
CA ALA A 354 -2.14 14.46 2.02
C ALA A 354 -1.99 15.47 0.87
N LEU A 355 -1.42 16.66 1.13
CA LEU A 355 -1.11 17.66 0.09
C LEU A 355 -0.06 17.14 -0.90
N SER A 356 0.92 16.37 -0.45
CA SER A 356 1.91 15.74 -1.33
C SER A 356 1.27 14.74 -2.29
N LEU A 357 0.30 13.97 -1.81
CA LEU A 357 -0.52 13.06 -2.63
C LEU A 357 -1.46 13.83 -3.56
N HIS A 358 -2.08 14.91 -3.11
CA HIS A 358 -2.88 15.80 -3.97
C HIS A 358 -2.06 16.31 -5.15
N TRP A 359 -0.79 16.66 -4.92
CA TRP A 359 0.10 17.13 -5.99
C TRP A 359 0.36 16.05 -7.05
N LEU A 360 0.62 14.80 -6.65
CA LEU A 360 0.87 13.71 -7.60
C LEU A 360 -0.42 13.20 -8.24
N ILE A 361 -1.42 12.85 -7.44
CA ILE A 361 -2.63 12.19 -7.90
C ILE A 361 -3.61 13.22 -8.44
N GLY A 362 -3.96 14.23 -7.65
CA GLY A 362 -4.95 15.24 -8.00
C GLY A 362 -4.52 16.13 -9.15
N MET A 363 -3.28 16.62 -9.13
CA MET A 363 -2.74 17.52 -10.15
C MET A 363 -2.07 16.77 -11.31
N GLY A 364 -1.32 15.72 -11.01
CA GLY A 364 -0.49 15.00 -11.99
C GLY A 364 -1.10 13.73 -12.58
N GLY A 365 -2.16 13.16 -11.98
CA GLY A 365 -2.72 11.87 -12.38
C GLY A 365 -1.75 10.69 -12.17
N LEU A 366 -0.77 10.86 -11.29
CA LEU A 366 0.29 9.88 -11.02
C LEU A 366 -0.07 9.09 -9.76
N LEU A 367 -0.74 7.94 -9.95
CA LEU A 367 -1.08 7.06 -8.85
C LEU A 367 0.18 6.46 -8.22
N THR A 368 0.35 6.59 -6.90
CA THR A 368 1.52 6.13 -6.15
C THR A 368 1.13 5.53 -4.81
N PHE A 369 1.79 4.42 -4.43
CA PHE A 369 1.78 3.84 -3.08
C PHE A 369 3.11 4.07 -2.35
N GLY A 370 4.03 4.79 -2.97
CA GLY A 370 5.36 5.05 -2.43
C GLY A 370 5.45 6.25 -1.50
N GLN A 371 4.35 6.91 -1.20
CA GLN A 371 4.39 8.19 -0.51
C GLN A 371 4.92 8.08 0.92
N ALA A 372 4.63 6.96 1.61
CA ALA A 372 5.19 6.66 2.94
C ALA A 372 6.72 6.56 2.93
N ALA A 373 7.33 6.12 1.82
CA ALA A 373 8.79 6.12 1.68
C ALA A 373 9.37 7.51 1.85
N PHE A 374 8.79 8.51 1.18
CA PHE A 374 9.25 9.89 1.23
C PHE A 374 9.02 10.50 2.60
N PHE A 375 7.88 10.18 3.22
CA PHE A 375 7.54 10.56 4.58
C PHE A 375 8.54 9.97 5.58
N GLY A 376 8.81 8.66 5.51
CA GLY A 376 9.80 7.97 6.34
C GLY A 376 11.23 8.46 6.11
N LEU A 377 11.64 8.65 4.85
CA LEU A 377 12.96 9.23 4.53
C LEU A 377 13.12 10.62 5.13
N GLY A 378 12.10 11.46 5.07
CA GLY A 378 12.11 12.78 5.70
C GLY A 378 12.14 12.70 7.22
N ALA A 379 11.38 11.77 7.81
CA ALA A 379 11.39 11.47 9.24
C ALA A 379 12.79 11.09 9.73
N TYR A 380 13.44 10.13 9.08
CA TYR A 380 14.81 9.74 9.39
C TYR A 380 15.83 10.82 9.02
N GLY A 381 15.56 11.62 7.98
CA GLY A 381 16.37 12.77 7.61
C GLY A 381 16.46 13.78 8.77
N VAL A 382 15.34 14.08 9.42
CA VAL A 382 15.31 14.91 10.63
C VAL A 382 15.98 14.20 11.81
N ALA A 383 15.63 12.92 12.03
CA ALA A 383 16.13 12.16 13.17
C ALA A 383 17.67 12.06 13.20
N LEU A 384 18.28 11.89 12.03
CA LEU A 384 19.74 11.75 11.91
C LEU A 384 20.47 13.10 11.85
N SER A 385 19.86 14.14 11.30
CA SER A 385 20.50 15.45 11.16
C SER A 385 20.37 16.32 12.41
N LEU A 386 19.29 16.18 13.18
CA LEU A 386 19.02 17.05 14.33
C LEU A 386 20.09 16.96 15.44
N PRO A 387 20.55 15.75 15.90
CA PRO A 387 21.55 15.66 16.95
C PRO A 387 22.87 16.38 16.63
N PRO A 388 23.51 16.17 15.46
CA PRO A 388 24.74 16.89 15.12
C PRO A 388 24.50 18.40 14.90
N LEU A 389 23.36 18.82 14.37
CA LEU A 389 23.02 20.22 14.17
C LEU A 389 22.89 20.98 15.51
N ARG A 390 22.36 20.32 16.54
CA ARG A 390 22.27 20.87 17.91
C ARG A 390 23.62 21.13 18.55
N MET A 391 24.70 20.52 18.09
CA MET A 391 26.06 20.76 18.63
C MET A 391 26.67 22.05 18.09
N GLY A 392 26.22 22.51 16.92
CA GLY A 392 26.83 23.68 16.26
C GLY A 392 25.92 24.88 16.05
N LEU A 393 24.60 24.73 16.26
CA LEU A 393 23.59 25.76 15.99
C LEU A 393 22.65 25.96 17.20
N PRO A 394 22.11 27.19 17.36
CA PRO A 394 20.96 27.39 18.25
C PRO A 394 19.81 26.45 17.93
N GLU A 395 19.03 26.06 18.94
CA GLU A 395 17.96 25.04 18.79
C GLU A 395 16.99 25.38 17.66
N GLU A 396 16.58 26.65 17.54
CA GLU A 396 15.64 27.13 16.53
C GLU A 396 16.19 26.95 15.11
N ALA A 397 17.45 27.28 14.92
CA ALA A 397 18.16 27.11 13.64
C ALA A 397 18.40 25.62 13.33
N ALA A 398 18.75 24.82 14.34
CA ALA A 398 18.93 23.37 14.20
C ALA A 398 17.64 22.66 13.77
N LEU A 399 16.50 23.04 14.37
CA LEU A 399 15.18 22.50 13.99
C LEU A 399 14.80 22.82 12.54
N LEU A 400 14.95 24.09 12.14
CA LEU A 400 14.65 24.50 10.76
C LEU A 400 15.60 23.84 9.76
N ALA A 401 16.90 23.76 10.06
CA ALA A 401 17.87 23.07 9.22
C ALA A 401 17.58 21.58 9.10
N ALA A 402 17.19 20.90 10.20
CA ALA A 402 16.80 19.51 10.19
C ALA A 402 15.53 19.27 9.36
N LEU A 403 14.52 20.14 9.47
CA LEU A 403 13.30 20.06 8.64
C LEU A 403 13.61 20.24 7.15
N LEU A 404 14.52 21.17 6.80
CA LEU A 404 14.99 21.33 5.42
C LEU A 404 15.77 20.11 4.94
N ALA A 405 16.60 19.50 5.78
CA ALA A 405 17.30 18.25 5.47
C ALA A 405 16.30 17.11 5.23
N GLY A 406 15.28 16.98 6.09
CA GLY A 406 14.21 15.99 5.92
C GLY A 406 13.44 16.19 4.62
N ALA A 407 13.07 17.42 4.29
CA ALA A 407 12.41 17.76 3.03
C ALA A 407 13.33 17.46 1.82
N GLY A 408 14.62 17.76 1.92
CA GLY A 408 15.61 17.47 0.87
C GLY A 408 15.78 15.97 0.63
N ILE A 409 15.93 15.17 1.70
CA ILE A 409 16.08 13.70 1.63
C ILE A 409 14.79 13.06 1.09
N GLY A 410 13.62 13.51 1.55
CA GLY A 410 12.33 13.07 0.99
C GLY A 410 12.20 13.43 -0.48
N GLY A 411 12.64 14.63 -0.89
CA GLY A 411 12.67 15.09 -2.28
C GLY A 411 13.59 14.23 -3.16
N LEU A 412 14.79 13.87 -2.67
CA LEU A 412 15.71 12.97 -3.36
C LEU A 412 15.11 11.57 -3.52
N GLY A 413 14.43 11.05 -2.49
CA GLY A 413 13.65 9.80 -2.59
C GLY A 413 12.56 9.90 -3.65
N GLY A 414 11.84 11.03 -3.68
CA GLY A 414 10.86 11.33 -4.72
C GLY A 414 11.48 11.36 -6.12
N LEU A 415 12.64 11.99 -6.28
CA LEU A 415 13.36 12.03 -7.56
C LEU A 415 13.77 10.63 -8.03
N MET A 416 14.23 9.76 -7.13
CA MET A 416 14.60 8.39 -7.43
C MET A 416 13.39 7.59 -7.97
N VAL A 417 12.24 7.66 -7.28
CA VAL A 417 10.99 7.02 -7.77
C VAL A 417 10.53 7.68 -9.06
N GLY A 418 10.61 9.01 -9.16
CA GLY A 418 10.30 9.76 -10.38
C GLY A 418 11.11 9.32 -11.59
N ALA A 419 12.41 9.02 -11.42
CA ALA A 419 13.26 8.50 -12.49
C ALA A 419 12.76 7.12 -12.99
N LEU A 420 12.40 6.22 -12.08
CA LEU A 420 11.77 4.93 -12.42
C LEU A 420 10.39 5.13 -13.08
N ALA A 421 9.62 6.11 -12.61
CA ALA A 421 8.28 6.45 -13.09
C ALA A 421 8.24 6.97 -14.53
N THR A 422 9.36 7.42 -15.08
CA THR A 422 9.39 8.03 -16.42
C THR A 422 8.86 7.12 -17.52
N ARG A 423 9.10 5.81 -17.40
CA ARG A 423 8.72 4.77 -18.37
C ARG A 423 7.41 4.06 -17.99
N LEU A 424 6.81 4.40 -16.86
CA LEU A 424 5.68 3.69 -16.28
C LEU A 424 4.44 4.59 -16.19
N SER A 425 3.26 3.97 -16.16
CA SER A 425 1.97 4.65 -15.99
C SER A 425 0.96 3.76 -15.28
N GLY A 426 -0.10 4.35 -14.72
CA GLY A 426 -1.20 3.63 -14.08
C GLY A 426 -0.73 2.69 -12.96
N VAL A 427 -1.25 1.47 -12.96
CA VAL A 427 -0.98 0.47 -11.93
C VAL A 427 0.51 0.08 -11.84
N SER A 428 1.24 0.02 -12.97
CA SER A 428 2.67 -0.31 -12.95
C SER A 428 3.50 0.74 -12.20
N LEU A 429 3.15 2.02 -12.32
CA LEU A 429 3.77 3.10 -11.55
C LEU A 429 3.48 2.97 -10.06
N ALA A 430 2.22 2.70 -9.72
CA ALA A 430 1.81 2.49 -8.34
C ALA A 430 2.57 1.32 -7.69
N MET A 431 2.76 0.23 -8.43
CA MET A 431 3.48 -0.95 -7.92
C MET A 431 4.99 -0.72 -7.76
N VAL A 432 5.66 0.00 -8.69
CA VAL A 432 7.09 0.36 -8.51
C VAL A 432 7.27 1.28 -7.31
N SER A 433 6.37 2.25 -7.14
CA SER A 433 6.45 3.13 -5.98
C SER A 433 6.24 2.37 -4.66
N LEU A 434 5.37 1.34 -4.65
CA LEU A 434 5.21 0.42 -3.54
C LEU A 434 6.50 -0.38 -3.27
N ALA A 435 7.14 -0.90 -4.32
CA ALA A 435 8.40 -1.63 -4.20
C ALA A 435 9.48 -0.81 -3.50
N VAL A 436 9.64 0.43 -3.94
CA VAL A 436 10.62 1.34 -3.35
C VAL A 436 10.26 1.65 -1.89
N ALA A 437 8.98 1.86 -1.59
CA ALA A 437 8.53 2.11 -0.22
C ALA A 437 8.85 0.93 0.71
N GLN A 438 8.51 -0.28 0.29
CA GLN A 438 8.79 -1.48 1.06
C GLN A 438 10.28 -1.78 1.16
N GLY A 439 11.05 -1.47 0.12
CA GLY A 439 12.50 -1.54 0.16
C GLY A 439 13.11 -0.58 1.20
N ILE A 440 12.63 0.67 1.26
CA ILE A 440 13.06 1.66 2.25
C ILE A 440 12.64 1.24 3.66
N TRP A 441 11.41 0.78 3.85
CA TRP A 441 10.93 0.24 5.12
C TRP A 441 11.80 -0.94 5.60
N SER A 442 12.08 -1.90 4.72
CA SER A 442 12.95 -3.06 5.02
C SER A 442 14.37 -2.64 5.37
N LEU A 443 14.92 -1.64 4.67
CA LEU A 443 16.24 -1.09 4.99
C LEU A 443 16.22 -0.40 6.35
N ALA A 444 15.16 0.34 6.68
CA ALA A 444 15.02 1.01 7.97
C ALA A 444 15.00 0.02 9.14
N ILE A 445 14.35 -1.14 8.99
CA ILE A 445 14.36 -2.21 10.01
C ILE A 445 15.75 -2.83 10.16
N GLN A 446 16.47 -3.06 9.04
CA GLN A 446 17.71 -3.82 9.07
C GLN A 446 18.94 -2.98 9.40
N ALA A 447 18.93 -1.69 9.10
CA ALA A 447 20.03 -0.77 9.36
C ALA A 447 20.08 -0.32 10.83
N LYS A 448 20.05 -1.27 11.79
CA LYS A 448 19.96 -1.00 13.23
C LYS A 448 20.96 0.04 13.73
N GLY A 449 22.19 0.05 13.19
CA GLY A 449 23.22 1.02 13.57
C GLY A 449 22.95 2.46 13.13
N LEU A 450 22.05 2.67 12.15
CA LEU A 450 21.71 3.99 11.64
C LEU A 450 20.30 4.43 12.09
N THR A 451 19.33 3.55 12.01
CA THR A 451 17.90 3.83 12.20
C THR A 451 17.36 3.41 13.56
N GLY A 452 18.15 2.68 14.35
CA GLY A 452 17.70 2.01 15.57
C GLY A 452 16.91 0.72 15.31
N GLY A 453 16.60 0.37 14.04
CA GLY A 453 15.76 -0.79 13.69
C GLY A 453 14.35 -0.65 14.26
N ASP A 454 13.81 -1.74 14.83
CA ASP A 454 12.46 -1.74 15.42
C ASP A 454 12.34 -0.84 16.66
N ASP A 455 13.45 -0.60 17.38
CA ASP A 455 13.48 0.27 18.56
C ASP A 455 13.40 1.76 18.18
N GLY A 456 13.72 2.10 16.92
CA GLY A 456 13.67 3.44 16.37
C GLY A 456 14.69 4.39 16.99
N ILE A 457 14.54 5.69 16.70
CA ILE A 457 15.35 6.77 17.28
C ILE A 457 14.45 7.59 18.20
N LEU A 458 14.88 7.75 19.46
CA LEU A 458 14.14 8.43 20.52
C LEU A 458 14.80 9.78 20.86
N GLY A 459 14.11 10.64 21.62
CA GLY A 459 14.66 11.87 22.18
C GLY A 459 14.74 13.04 21.17
N LEU A 460 13.89 13.03 20.14
CA LEU A 460 13.87 14.03 19.07
C LEU A 460 12.95 15.21 19.36
N SER A 461 12.33 15.27 20.54
CA SER A 461 11.46 16.40 20.92
C SER A 461 12.18 17.75 20.84
N PRO A 462 11.49 18.81 20.42
CA PRO A 462 12.04 20.17 20.41
C PRO A 462 12.48 20.61 21.80
N ARG A 463 13.48 21.46 21.86
CA ARG A 463 14.05 22.02 23.10
C ARG A 463 13.97 23.54 23.05
N GLY A 464 14.42 24.23 24.11
CA GLY A 464 14.48 25.69 24.18
C GLY A 464 13.09 26.34 24.03
N PHE A 465 12.97 27.34 23.17
CA PHE A 465 11.73 28.07 22.94
C PHE A 465 10.59 27.17 22.41
N PHE A 466 10.92 26.18 21.57
CA PHE A 466 9.96 25.23 21.00
C PHE A 466 9.69 24.00 21.88
N ALA A 467 10.21 23.94 23.12
CA ALA A 467 9.84 22.92 24.09
C ALA A 467 8.37 23.06 24.53
N ASP A 468 7.84 24.29 24.55
CA ASP A 468 6.41 24.52 24.72
C ASP A 468 5.65 24.09 23.48
N ARG A 469 4.64 23.23 23.69
CA ARG A 469 3.81 22.67 22.60
C ARG A 469 3.06 23.75 21.82
N GLY A 470 2.70 24.86 22.46
CA GLY A 470 2.03 25.99 21.80
C GLY A 470 2.93 26.68 20.80
N HIS A 471 4.18 26.97 21.17
CA HIS A 471 5.17 27.59 20.27
C HIS A 471 5.51 26.66 19.09
N PHE A 472 5.70 25.37 19.36
CA PHE A 472 5.95 24.39 18.30
C PHE A 472 4.75 24.23 17.35
N TYR A 473 3.53 24.20 17.86
CA TYR A 473 2.32 24.20 17.06
C TYR A 473 2.22 25.44 16.14
N LEU A 474 2.54 26.63 16.65
CA LEU A 474 2.53 27.86 15.84
C LEU A 474 3.58 27.82 14.73
N LEU A 475 4.78 27.25 14.99
CA LEU A 475 5.77 26.99 13.96
C LEU A 475 5.24 26.03 12.89
N ALA A 476 4.65 24.90 13.29
CA ALA A 476 4.05 23.92 12.38
C ALA A 476 2.94 24.53 11.55
N LEU A 477 2.07 25.34 12.16
CA LEU A 477 1.00 26.07 11.48
C LEU A 477 1.58 27.06 10.44
N ALA A 478 2.56 27.87 10.82
CA ALA A 478 3.19 28.84 9.93
C ALA A 478 3.85 28.16 8.71
N LEU A 479 4.61 27.09 8.93
CA LEU A 479 5.24 26.30 7.87
C LEU A 479 4.17 25.67 6.96
N THR A 480 3.14 25.09 7.54
CA THR A 480 2.05 24.44 6.78
C THR A 480 1.32 25.45 5.90
N LEU A 481 0.99 26.63 6.44
CA LEU A 481 0.34 27.71 5.68
C LEU A 481 1.23 28.23 4.56
N ALA A 482 2.52 28.48 4.85
CA ALA A 482 3.48 28.94 3.86
C ALA A 482 3.59 27.94 2.69
N VAL A 483 3.73 26.65 3.01
CA VAL A 483 3.80 25.58 2.01
C VAL A 483 2.48 25.44 1.23
N ALA A 484 1.33 25.48 1.90
CA ALA A 484 0.03 25.39 1.24
C ALA A 484 -0.22 26.55 0.26
N LEU A 485 0.13 27.77 0.65
CA LEU A 485 0.04 28.95 -0.20
C LEU A 485 1.01 28.88 -1.38
N TRP A 486 2.22 28.38 -1.14
CA TRP A 486 3.21 28.18 -2.20
C TRP A 486 2.75 27.11 -3.21
N VAL A 487 2.28 25.93 -2.75
CA VAL A 487 1.72 24.89 -3.62
C VAL A 487 0.53 25.40 -4.41
N ARG A 488 -0.35 26.19 -3.77
CA ARG A 488 -1.45 26.86 -4.47
C ARG A 488 -0.94 27.76 -5.60
N ARG A 489 0.07 28.59 -5.33
CA ARG A 489 0.66 29.46 -6.35
C ARG A 489 1.24 28.63 -7.49
N GLN A 490 1.94 27.54 -7.19
CA GLN A 490 2.47 26.60 -8.20
C GLN A 490 1.36 25.94 -9.02
N SER A 491 0.20 25.66 -8.42
CA SER A 491 -0.94 25.07 -9.13
C SER A 491 -1.48 25.99 -10.24
N PHE A 492 -1.41 27.30 -10.08
CA PHE A 492 -1.81 28.30 -11.10
C PHE A 492 -0.66 28.71 -12.03
N ALA A 493 0.59 28.39 -11.69
CA ALA A 493 1.75 28.66 -12.53
C ALA A 493 1.76 27.74 -13.77
N PRO A 494 2.55 28.08 -14.82
CA PRO A 494 2.65 27.25 -16.03
C PRO A 494 3.00 25.79 -15.76
N GLY A 495 3.89 25.52 -14.78
CA GLY A 495 4.24 24.15 -14.37
C GLY A 495 3.05 23.33 -13.90
N GLY A 496 2.16 23.93 -13.10
CA GLY A 496 0.92 23.29 -12.64
C GLY A 496 -0.08 23.07 -13.79
N ALA A 497 -0.17 24.00 -14.74
CA ALA A 497 -0.99 23.84 -15.94
C ALA A 497 -0.49 22.68 -16.80
N PHE A 498 0.84 22.58 -17.01
CA PHE A 498 1.45 21.48 -17.76
C PHE A 498 1.26 20.13 -17.09
N LEU A 499 1.32 20.08 -15.75
CA LEU A 499 1.07 18.87 -14.98
C LEU A 499 -0.37 18.37 -15.17
N ARG A 500 -1.35 19.27 -15.13
CA ARG A 500 -2.76 18.95 -15.43
C ARG A 500 -2.96 18.52 -16.88
N ALA A 501 -2.33 19.18 -17.84
CA ALA A 501 -2.39 18.79 -19.25
C ALA A 501 -1.85 17.37 -19.46
N MET A 502 -0.75 17.01 -18.76
CA MET A 502 -0.21 15.64 -18.77
C MET A 502 -1.20 14.64 -18.15
N ARG A 503 -1.87 15.00 -17.05
CA ARG A 503 -2.89 14.15 -16.41
C ARG A 503 -4.07 13.88 -17.34
N ASP A 504 -4.60 14.95 -17.95
CA ASP A 504 -5.83 14.86 -18.73
C ASP A 504 -5.60 14.14 -20.08
N HIS A 505 -4.49 14.44 -20.77
CA HIS A 505 -4.14 13.81 -22.04
C HIS A 505 -2.61 13.78 -22.27
N PRO A 506 -1.91 12.75 -21.78
CA PRO A 506 -0.45 12.68 -21.91
C PRO A 506 0.03 12.73 -23.37
N GLY A 507 -0.69 12.08 -24.29
CA GLY A 507 -0.34 12.11 -25.72
C GLY A 507 -0.46 13.50 -26.34
N ARG A 508 -1.50 14.27 -26.02
CA ARG A 508 -1.65 15.66 -26.49
C ARG A 508 -0.60 16.58 -25.87
N ALA A 509 -0.30 16.39 -24.59
CA ALA A 509 0.74 17.16 -23.92
C ALA A 509 2.11 16.95 -24.58
N ALA A 510 2.45 15.70 -24.92
CA ALA A 510 3.68 15.38 -25.65
C ALA A 510 3.68 15.99 -27.07
N ALA A 511 2.57 15.90 -27.80
CA ALA A 511 2.43 16.50 -29.13
C ALA A 511 2.56 18.04 -29.09
N ALA A 512 2.19 18.68 -27.99
CA ALA A 512 2.39 20.12 -27.76
C ALA A 512 3.83 20.48 -27.35
N GLY A 513 4.78 19.52 -27.39
CA GLY A 513 6.20 19.74 -27.06
C GLY A 513 6.54 19.67 -25.58
N LEU A 514 5.62 19.21 -24.70
CA LEU A 514 5.91 19.08 -23.27
C LEU A 514 6.74 17.83 -22.98
N SER A 515 7.83 18.00 -22.22
CA SER A 515 8.63 16.87 -21.73
C SER A 515 7.91 16.17 -20.58
N LEU A 516 7.23 15.05 -20.87
CA LEU A 516 6.53 14.25 -19.84
C LEU A 516 7.49 13.73 -18.77
N THR A 517 8.71 13.35 -19.16
CA THR A 517 9.78 12.90 -18.25
C THR A 517 10.14 13.99 -17.25
N GLY A 518 10.42 15.20 -17.74
CA GLY A 518 10.77 16.34 -16.87
C GLY A 518 9.63 16.75 -15.95
N LEU A 519 8.37 16.66 -16.41
CA LEU A 519 7.19 16.94 -15.58
C LEU A 519 7.02 15.91 -14.46
N LYS A 520 7.16 14.61 -14.76
CA LYS A 520 7.11 13.55 -13.76
C LYS A 520 8.20 13.71 -12.71
N LEU A 521 9.45 13.93 -13.14
CA LEU A 521 10.58 14.13 -12.21
C LEU A 521 10.35 15.30 -11.24
N ARG A 522 9.93 16.46 -11.76
CA ARG A 522 9.61 17.63 -10.93
C ARG A 522 8.44 17.38 -9.99
N ALA A 523 7.41 16.67 -10.47
CA ALA A 523 6.25 16.35 -9.65
C ALA A 523 6.62 15.44 -8.47
N PHE A 524 7.43 14.40 -8.71
CA PHE A 524 7.89 13.49 -7.67
C PHE A 524 8.88 14.16 -6.70
N LEU A 525 9.81 14.99 -7.19
CA LEU A 525 10.73 15.76 -6.35
C LEU A 525 9.96 16.64 -5.35
N LEU A 526 8.98 17.40 -5.85
CA LEU A 526 8.18 18.28 -5.01
C LEU A 526 7.32 17.49 -4.02
N ALA A 527 6.63 16.44 -4.49
CA ALA A 527 5.82 15.59 -3.62
C ALA A 527 6.67 14.90 -2.54
N GLY A 528 7.86 14.43 -2.92
CA GLY A 528 8.81 13.86 -1.98
C GLY A 528 9.27 14.85 -0.92
N ALA A 529 9.56 16.09 -1.31
CA ALA A 529 9.93 17.16 -0.39
C ALA A 529 8.78 17.51 0.59
N LEU A 530 7.55 17.60 0.09
CA LEU A 530 6.37 17.85 0.92
C LEU A 530 6.13 16.71 1.92
N ALA A 531 6.19 15.46 1.46
CA ALA A 531 6.04 14.30 2.33
C ALA A 531 7.19 14.19 3.35
N GLY A 532 8.43 14.51 2.93
CA GLY A 532 9.60 14.54 3.83
C GLY A 532 9.48 15.59 4.91
N LEU A 533 8.99 16.79 4.57
CA LEU A 533 8.69 17.83 5.55
C LEU A 533 7.63 17.39 6.55
N ALA A 534 6.56 16.75 6.05
CA ALA A 534 5.48 16.20 6.88
C ALA A 534 6.02 15.14 7.85
N GLY A 535 6.85 14.19 7.37
CA GLY A 535 7.49 13.19 8.20
C GLY A 535 8.39 13.78 9.28
N GLY A 536 9.16 14.80 8.92
CA GLY A 536 10.00 15.55 9.86
C GLY A 536 9.20 16.23 10.97
N LEU A 537 8.11 16.91 10.63
CA LEU A 537 7.21 17.51 11.61
C LEU A 537 6.59 16.46 12.53
N THR A 538 6.18 15.30 11.99
CA THR A 538 5.63 14.19 12.79
C THR A 538 6.64 13.68 13.82
N VAL A 539 7.90 13.50 13.41
CA VAL A 539 8.98 13.06 14.32
C VAL A 539 9.23 14.05 15.44
N LEU A 540 9.28 15.34 15.12
CA LEU A 540 9.45 16.38 16.14
C LEU A 540 8.24 16.47 17.09
N THR A 541 7.03 16.24 16.58
CA THR A 541 5.78 16.24 17.39
C THR A 541 5.76 15.07 18.37
N ARG A 542 6.14 13.85 17.89
CA ARG A 542 6.14 12.63 18.69
C ARG A 542 7.41 12.42 19.51
N GLY A 543 8.48 13.09 19.13
CA GLY A 543 9.82 12.92 19.72
C GLY A 543 10.51 11.62 19.32
N THR A 544 9.99 10.87 18.34
CA THR A 544 10.44 9.51 17.99
C THR A 544 10.32 9.26 16.48
N ALA A 545 11.26 8.49 15.94
CA ALA A 545 11.24 8.03 14.54
C ALA A 545 11.29 6.51 14.50
N PHE A 546 10.23 5.88 13.96
CA PHE A 546 10.10 4.43 13.80
C PHE A 546 9.98 4.01 12.33
N PRO A 547 10.40 2.79 11.94
CA PRO A 547 10.27 2.29 10.57
C PRO A 547 8.84 2.30 10.04
N GLN A 548 7.84 2.16 10.91
CA GLN A 548 6.40 2.18 10.57
C GLN A 548 5.97 3.43 9.80
N LEU A 549 6.69 4.55 9.96
CA LEU A 549 6.46 5.78 9.19
C LEU A 549 6.69 5.61 7.67
N ALA A 550 7.48 4.61 7.26
CA ALA A 550 7.70 4.25 5.87
C ALA A 550 6.84 3.05 5.40
N ALA A 551 6.02 2.44 6.26
CA ALA A 551 5.23 1.27 5.95
C ALA A 551 4.08 1.56 4.97
N LEU A 552 3.60 0.51 4.30
CA LEU A 552 2.46 0.60 3.35
C LEU A 552 1.23 1.25 3.99
N GLY A 553 0.92 0.90 5.24
CA GLY A 553 -0.24 1.45 5.96
C GLY A 553 -0.26 2.98 5.93
N GLN A 554 0.87 3.63 6.17
CA GLN A 554 0.99 5.10 6.12
C GLN A 554 0.66 5.66 4.71
N SER A 555 1.07 4.99 3.62
CA SER A 555 0.69 5.40 2.26
C SER A 555 -0.81 5.30 2.03
N VAL A 556 -1.43 4.23 2.53
CA VAL A 556 -2.87 4.01 2.37
C VAL A 556 -3.67 5.00 3.21
N ASP A 557 -3.27 5.27 4.44
CA ASP A 557 -3.88 6.31 5.27
C ASP A 557 -3.88 7.66 4.56
N GLY A 558 -2.75 8.03 3.94
CA GLY A 558 -2.66 9.24 3.12
C GLY A 558 -3.64 9.26 1.94
N LEU A 559 -3.83 8.12 1.27
CA LEU A 559 -4.82 7.99 0.19
C LEU A 559 -6.25 8.11 0.70
N VAL A 560 -6.54 7.53 1.86
CA VAL A 560 -7.85 7.68 2.53
C VAL A 560 -8.11 9.14 2.86
N MET A 561 -7.13 9.84 3.47
CA MET A 561 -7.21 11.27 3.76
C MET A 561 -7.50 12.08 2.49
N LEU A 562 -6.78 11.79 1.40
CA LEU A 562 -6.96 12.48 0.13
C LEU A 562 -8.37 12.29 -0.46
N VAL A 563 -8.91 11.08 -0.39
CA VAL A 563 -10.25 10.79 -0.93
C VAL A 563 -11.35 11.30 -0.01
N LEU A 564 -11.20 11.21 1.30
CA LEU A 564 -12.14 11.84 2.25
C LEU A 564 -12.29 13.34 1.97
N GLY A 565 -11.19 14.04 1.77
CA GLY A 565 -11.20 15.47 1.51
C GLY A 565 -11.50 15.87 0.06
N GLY A 566 -11.37 14.92 -0.88
CA GLY A 566 -11.51 15.14 -2.33
C GLY A 566 -10.18 15.39 -3.03
N GLN A 567 -9.81 14.46 -3.89
CA GLN A 567 -8.49 14.38 -4.54
C GLN A 567 -8.10 15.62 -5.38
N PHE A 568 -9.08 16.40 -5.85
CA PHE A 568 -8.84 17.58 -6.68
C PHE A 568 -8.83 18.90 -5.88
N SER A 569 -9.06 18.85 -4.57
CA SER A 569 -9.12 20.02 -3.72
C SER A 569 -7.90 20.13 -2.80
N LEU A 570 -7.18 21.25 -2.90
CA LEU A 570 -6.06 21.53 -2.00
C LEU A 570 -6.51 21.62 -0.54
N LEU A 571 -7.62 22.33 -0.27
CA LEU A 571 -8.20 22.43 1.07
C LEU A 571 -8.76 21.10 1.54
N GLY A 572 -9.27 20.29 0.60
CA GLY A 572 -9.73 18.94 0.87
C GLY A 572 -8.63 18.08 1.47
N ALA A 573 -7.38 18.18 1.01
CA ALA A 573 -6.27 17.41 1.57
C ALA A 573 -6.12 17.67 3.09
N PHE A 574 -6.21 18.92 3.53
CA PHE A 574 -6.17 19.27 4.95
C PHE A 574 -7.43 18.84 5.71
N GLY A 575 -8.61 19.10 5.13
CA GLY A 575 -9.88 18.68 5.73
C GLY A 575 -10.00 17.16 5.88
N GLY A 576 -9.58 16.40 4.86
CA GLY A 576 -9.56 14.95 4.90
C GLY A 576 -8.56 14.40 5.92
N ALA A 577 -7.37 15.01 6.03
CA ALA A 577 -6.38 14.62 7.02
C ALA A 577 -6.86 14.89 8.45
N ALA A 578 -7.42 16.08 8.71
CA ALA A 578 -7.97 16.43 10.03
C ALA A 578 -9.13 15.50 10.41
N LEU A 579 -10.06 15.26 9.48
CA LEU A 579 -11.20 14.36 9.71
C LEU A 579 -10.73 12.93 9.99
N PHE A 580 -9.84 12.40 9.15
CA PHE A 580 -9.31 11.05 9.32
C PHE A 580 -8.58 10.90 10.66
N HIS A 581 -7.67 11.83 10.96
CA HIS A 581 -6.88 11.77 12.18
C HIS A 581 -7.72 11.87 13.45
N THR A 582 -8.69 12.77 13.47
CA THR A 582 -9.62 12.92 14.60
C THR A 582 -10.48 11.66 14.77
N LEU A 583 -11.08 11.14 13.68
CA LEU A 583 -11.85 9.91 13.73
C LEU A 583 -11.01 8.73 14.20
N HIS A 584 -9.80 8.56 13.65
CA HIS A 584 -8.89 7.49 14.02
C HIS A 584 -8.50 7.56 15.50
N SER A 585 -8.15 8.76 16.00
CA SER A 585 -7.75 8.96 17.40
C SER A 585 -8.90 8.69 18.38
N GLU A 586 -10.10 9.15 18.07
CA GLU A 586 -11.27 8.94 18.95
C GLU A 586 -11.81 7.51 18.85
N LEU A 587 -11.81 6.89 17.68
CA LEU A 587 -12.27 5.51 17.51
C LEU A 587 -11.37 4.50 18.23
N ILE A 588 -10.03 4.66 18.18
CA ILE A 588 -9.10 3.79 18.92
C ILE A 588 -9.38 3.86 20.43
N ARG A 589 -9.76 5.02 20.96
CA ARG A 589 -10.08 5.19 22.38
C ARG A 589 -11.44 4.60 22.74
N ALA A 590 -12.40 4.61 21.79
CA ALA A 590 -13.78 4.20 22.04
C ALA A 590 -14.00 2.69 21.87
N THR A 591 -13.30 2.03 20.94
CA THR A 591 -13.55 0.62 20.60
C THR A 591 -12.34 -0.10 20.03
N PRO A 592 -12.14 -1.40 20.32
CA PRO A 592 -11.13 -2.22 19.66
C PRO A 592 -11.44 -2.45 18.16
N TYR A 593 -12.70 -2.31 17.72
CA TYR A 593 -13.16 -2.54 16.35
C TYR A 593 -13.15 -1.26 15.48
N TRP A 594 -12.22 -0.35 15.75
CA TRP A 594 -12.13 0.93 15.08
C TRP A 594 -11.84 0.81 13.57
N ARG A 595 -11.11 -0.25 13.15
CA ARG A 595 -10.78 -0.50 11.74
C ARG A 595 -12.04 -0.82 10.93
N ALA A 596 -12.94 -1.66 11.46
CA ALA A 596 -14.19 -1.99 10.78
C ALA A 596 -15.08 -0.77 10.58
N ILE A 597 -15.17 0.12 11.59
CA ILE A 597 -15.94 1.37 11.50
C ILE A 597 -15.35 2.27 10.41
N LEU A 598 -14.03 2.44 10.41
CA LEU A 598 -13.34 3.24 9.41
C LEU A 598 -13.50 2.65 7.99
N GLY A 599 -13.34 1.33 7.85
CA GLY A 599 -13.54 0.60 6.59
C GLY A 599 -14.98 0.73 6.07
N ALA A 600 -15.98 0.58 6.95
CA ALA A 600 -17.39 0.75 6.60
C ALA A 600 -17.70 2.20 6.17
N ALA A 601 -17.17 3.19 6.89
CA ALA A 601 -17.32 4.61 6.53
C ALA A 601 -16.69 4.91 5.15
N LEU A 602 -15.52 4.33 4.86
CA LEU A 602 -14.86 4.46 3.57
C LEU A 602 -15.69 3.85 2.44
N LEU A 603 -16.21 2.63 2.62
CA LEU A 603 -17.08 1.97 1.64
C LEU A 603 -18.38 2.75 1.42
N ALA A 604 -18.99 3.28 2.49
CA ALA A 604 -20.19 4.11 2.41
C ALA A 604 -19.92 5.40 1.60
N LEU A 605 -18.80 6.08 1.85
CA LEU A 605 -18.39 7.26 1.10
C LEU A 605 -18.21 6.98 -0.39
N ILE A 606 -17.51 5.88 -0.72
CA ILE A 606 -17.28 5.47 -2.10
C ILE A 606 -18.62 5.15 -2.78
N GLY A 607 -19.50 4.40 -2.10
CA GLY A 607 -20.85 4.09 -2.58
C GLY A 607 -21.68 5.34 -2.84
N ALA A 608 -21.67 6.32 -1.91
CA ALA A 608 -22.37 7.58 -2.07
C ALA A 608 -21.86 8.38 -3.28
N ARG A 609 -20.54 8.44 -3.50
CA ARG A 609 -19.95 9.09 -4.68
C ARG A 609 -20.37 8.44 -5.99
N LEU A 610 -20.43 7.10 -6.04
CA LEU A 610 -20.87 6.38 -7.23
C LEU A 610 -22.36 6.63 -7.56
N VAL A 611 -23.21 6.66 -6.54
CA VAL A 611 -24.64 6.98 -6.71
C VAL A 611 -24.82 8.40 -7.22
N TRP A 612 -24.05 9.36 -6.67
CA TRP A 612 -24.12 10.75 -7.09
C TRP A 612 -23.63 10.94 -8.53
N ALA A 613 -22.48 10.36 -8.88
CA ALA A 613 -21.94 10.41 -10.24
C ALA A 613 -22.91 9.81 -11.29
N ARG A 614 -23.64 8.72 -10.93
CA ARG A 614 -24.68 8.13 -11.80
C ARG A 614 -25.89 9.04 -11.97
N ARG A 615 -26.24 9.87 -10.94
CA ARG A 615 -27.34 10.85 -11.03
C ARG A 615 -26.98 12.03 -11.93
N GLU A 616 -25.74 12.50 -11.90
CA GLU A 616 -25.27 13.59 -12.77
C GLU A 616 -25.12 13.16 -14.24
N ALA A 617 -24.91 11.86 -14.51
CA ALA A 617 -24.78 11.31 -15.86
C ALA A 617 -26.13 11.00 -16.53
N ARG A 618 -27.23 10.99 -15.77
CA ARG A 618 -28.63 10.90 -16.25
C ARG A 618 -29.20 12.29 -16.46
#